data_3fc20d5660f4cb54d46e72a97441a9d4
#
_entry.id   3fc20d5660f4cb54d46e72a97441a9d4
#
_cell.length_a   1.000
_cell.length_b   1.000
_cell.length_c   1.000
_cell.angle_alpha   90.00
_cell.angle_beta   90.00
_cell.angle_gamma   90.00
#
_symmetry.space_group_name_H-M   'P 1'
#
loop_
_entity.id
_entity.type
_entity.pdbx_description
1 polymer ?
#
loop_
_entity_poly.entity_id
_entity_poly.type
_entity_poly.pdbx_seq_one_letter_code
_entity_poly.pdbx_strand_id
1 'polypeptide(L)'
;MIGQIQVSRLPDFQKATEALEARKDELLLIARQANLKNVARGGGPKGIEIRQFKQSPMGPFLVLHLIYDVCDAMGANMVNAVMESLAEPVAEITRGHVGLRILSNLADRRLAKALCKIPVDVLGFENFSGEQVRDGIIEAWAFAAVDPYRAATHNKGIMNVVDAVVMATGNDWRSIEAGAHAYAVKKGLYGSLTHWKKGPHGELVGEIELPMAVGIVGGATRVHPTAKANLKLMGVESARELGGIIAAVGLAQNLGALRALATEGIQHGHMALHARQMAIAVGAEPSEIDRLTAQLISESDIRASRAQEILESWRIK
;
A
#
# COMPACT_ATOMS: atom_id res chain seq x y z
N MET A 1 1.38 -9.78 -11.34
CA MET A 1 0.13 -9.04 -11.65
C MET A 1 -0.95 -10.01 -12.07
N ILE A 2 -2.21 -9.58 -12.01
CA ILE A 2 -3.34 -10.39 -12.47
C ILE A 2 -4.06 -9.62 -13.56
N GLY A 3 -4.23 -10.26 -14.75
CA GLY A 3 -5.11 -9.77 -15.80
C GLY A 3 -6.41 -10.57 -15.78
N GLN A 4 -7.53 -9.94 -16.12
CA GLN A 4 -8.87 -10.54 -16.08
C GLN A 4 -9.55 -10.45 -17.44
N ILE A 5 -10.20 -11.55 -17.87
CA ILE A 5 -11.16 -11.55 -18.98
C ILE A 5 -12.50 -12.00 -18.46
N GLN A 6 -13.52 -11.16 -18.60
CA GLN A 6 -14.90 -11.51 -18.29
C GLN A 6 -15.55 -12.20 -19.50
N VAL A 7 -16.20 -13.35 -19.28
CA VAL A 7 -16.92 -14.10 -20.32
C VAL A 7 -18.35 -14.32 -19.84
N SER A 8 -19.29 -13.73 -20.55
CA SER A 8 -20.73 -13.78 -20.28
C SER A 8 -21.51 -14.42 -21.46
N ARG A 9 -22.83 -14.54 -21.34
CA ARG A 9 -23.71 -15.08 -22.37
C ARG A 9 -23.24 -16.45 -22.88
N LEU A 10 -22.81 -17.28 -21.94
CA LEU A 10 -22.32 -18.63 -22.22
C LEU A 10 -23.49 -19.54 -22.64
N PRO A 11 -23.41 -20.25 -23.79
CA PRO A 11 -24.42 -21.22 -24.16
C PRO A 11 -24.56 -22.39 -23.18
N ASP A 12 -23.41 -22.79 -22.59
CA ASP A 12 -23.32 -23.83 -21.58
C ASP A 12 -22.17 -23.47 -20.62
N PHE A 13 -22.53 -23.10 -19.41
CA PHE A 13 -21.59 -22.64 -18.40
C PHE A 13 -20.55 -23.69 -18.01
N GLN A 14 -21.02 -24.95 -17.85
CA GLN A 14 -20.14 -26.03 -17.41
C GLN A 14 -19.15 -26.42 -18.50
N LYS A 15 -19.64 -26.61 -19.74
CA LYS A 15 -18.79 -26.95 -20.89
C LYS A 15 -17.77 -25.84 -21.18
N ALA A 16 -18.16 -24.57 -21.07
CA ALA A 16 -17.23 -23.44 -21.24
C ALA A 16 -16.12 -23.47 -20.19
N THR A 17 -16.45 -23.78 -18.94
CA THR A 17 -15.44 -23.90 -17.85
C THR A 17 -14.47 -25.05 -18.17
N GLU A 18 -14.97 -26.22 -18.51
CA GLU A 18 -14.17 -27.42 -18.85
C GLU A 18 -13.26 -27.14 -20.05
N ALA A 19 -13.80 -26.48 -21.08
CA ALA A 19 -13.05 -26.13 -22.28
C ALA A 19 -11.91 -25.18 -22.01
N LEU A 20 -12.12 -24.16 -21.15
CA LEU A 20 -11.05 -23.25 -20.70
C LEU A 20 -9.99 -23.97 -19.88
N GLU A 21 -10.40 -24.84 -18.95
CA GLU A 21 -9.47 -25.64 -18.15
C GLU A 21 -8.59 -26.56 -19.02
N ALA A 22 -9.18 -27.21 -20.02
CA ALA A 22 -8.47 -28.11 -20.94
C ALA A 22 -7.47 -27.39 -21.86
N ARG A 23 -7.70 -26.09 -22.14
CA ARG A 23 -6.85 -25.32 -23.10
C ARG A 23 -5.98 -24.26 -22.42
N LYS A 24 -5.74 -24.36 -21.12
CA LYS A 24 -4.88 -23.42 -20.38
C LYS A 24 -3.47 -23.30 -20.97
N ASP A 25 -2.86 -24.40 -21.37
CA ASP A 25 -1.50 -24.40 -21.90
C ASP A 25 -1.42 -23.67 -23.25
N GLU A 26 -2.44 -23.81 -24.09
CA GLU A 26 -2.56 -23.08 -25.36
C GLU A 26 -2.69 -21.57 -25.09
N LEU A 27 -3.55 -21.16 -24.16
CA LEU A 27 -3.73 -19.77 -23.79
C LEU A 27 -2.46 -19.19 -23.17
N LEU A 28 -1.72 -19.96 -22.38
CA LEU A 28 -0.42 -19.57 -21.85
C LEU A 28 0.62 -19.38 -22.96
N LEU A 29 0.60 -20.20 -24.00
CA LEU A 29 1.48 -20.04 -25.16
C LEU A 29 1.17 -18.74 -25.92
N ILE A 30 -0.10 -18.43 -26.18
CA ILE A 30 -0.54 -17.18 -26.79
C ILE A 30 -0.10 -15.98 -25.96
N ALA A 31 -0.34 -16.02 -24.64
CA ALA A 31 0.08 -14.97 -23.72
C ALA A 31 1.60 -14.75 -23.71
N ARG A 32 2.38 -15.83 -23.87
CA ARG A 32 3.85 -15.76 -23.99
C ARG A 32 4.27 -15.09 -25.27
N GLN A 33 3.65 -15.41 -26.38
CA GLN A 33 3.94 -14.84 -27.71
C GLN A 33 3.57 -13.35 -27.78
N ALA A 34 2.54 -12.92 -27.05
CA ALA A 34 2.09 -11.52 -27.03
C ALA A 34 3.17 -10.54 -26.51
N ASN A 35 4.14 -11.01 -25.70
CA ASN A 35 5.21 -10.15 -25.20
C ASN A 35 6.54 -10.89 -25.01
N LEU A 36 7.17 -11.26 -26.12
CA LEU A 36 8.46 -11.97 -26.13
C LEU A 36 9.59 -11.18 -25.47
N LYS A 37 9.55 -9.82 -25.50
CA LYS A 37 10.55 -8.98 -24.85
C LYS A 37 10.55 -9.14 -23.33
N ASN A 38 9.37 -9.26 -22.71
CA ASN A 38 9.27 -9.49 -21.28
C ASN A 38 9.69 -10.92 -20.94
N VAL A 39 9.31 -11.90 -21.76
CA VAL A 39 9.71 -13.30 -21.60
C VAL A 39 11.24 -13.45 -21.65
N ALA A 40 11.90 -12.78 -22.59
CA ALA A 40 13.37 -12.78 -22.71
C ALA A 40 14.07 -12.20 -21.46
N ARG A 41 13.37 -11.40 -20.64
CA ARG A 41 13.86 -10.87 -19.37
C ARG A 41 13.54 -11.76 -18.15
N GLY A 42 12.97 -12.94 -18.37
CA GLY A 42 12.57 -13.88 -17.31
C GLY A 42 11.12 -13.73 -16.79
N GLY A 43 10.39 -12.72 -17.30
CA GLY A 43 8.96 -12.52 -16.99
C GLY A 43 8.02 -13.39 -17.81
N GLY A 44 6.79 -12.93 -17.98
CA GLY A 44 5.76 -13.58 -18.79
C GLY A 44 4.67 -14.28 -17.98
N PRO A 45 3.81 -15.07 -18.66
CA PRO A 45 2.70 -15.76 -18.02
C PRO A 45 3.21 -16.86 -17.08
N LYS A 46 2.59 -16.97 -15.89
CA LYS A 46 2.93 -17.96 -14.85
C LYS A 46 1.80 -18.96 -14.61
N GLY A 47 0.55 -18.64 -14.98
CA GLY A 47 -0.58 -19.53 -14.80
C GLY A 47 -1.90 -18.87 -15.16
N ILE A 48 -2.94 -19.71 -15.29
CA ILE A 48 -4.33 -19.30 -15.52
C ILE A 48 -5.22 -19.94 -14.45
N GLU A 49 -6.10 -19.12 -13.87
CA GLU A 49 -7.15 -19.54 -12.93
C GLU A 49 -8.51 -19.19 -13.54
N ILE A 50 -9.48 -20.12 -13.49
CA ILE A 50 -10.85 -19.86 -13.96
C ILE A 50 -11.75 -19.66 -12.76
N ARG A 51 -12.30 -18.46 -12.63
CA ARG A 51 -13.24 -18.10 -11.56
C ARG A 51 -14.68 -18.19 -12.08
N GLN A 52 -15.53 -18.87 -11.32
CA GLN A 52 -16.91 -19.12 -11.66
C GLN A 52 -17.83 -18.26 -10.79
N PHE A 53 -18.65 -17.46 -11.44
CA PHE A 53 -19.71 -16.68 -10.80
C PHE A 53 -21.06 -17.19 -11.26
N LYS A 54 -21.62 -18.15 -10.52
CA LYS A 54 -22.91 -18.79 -10.84
C LYS A 54 -24.11 -17.84 -10.65
N GLN A 55 -23.92 -16.81 -9.80
CA GLN A 55 -24.94 -15.80 -9.50
C GLN A 55 -24.32 -14.41 -9.57
N SER A 56 -24.98 -13.51 -10.30
CA SER A 56 -24.67 -12.09 -10.35
C SER A 56 -25.92 -11.31 -10.80
N PRO A 57 -25.93 -9.97 -10.70
CA PRO A 57 -27.05 -9.15 -11.19
C PRO A 57 -27.38 -9.33 -12.67
N MET A 58 -26.45 -9.84 -13.48
CA MET A 58 -26.62 -10.09 -14.91
C MET A 58 -26.63 -11.59 -15.30
N GLY A 59 -26.76 -12.49 -14.33
CA GLY A 59 -26.68 -13.92 -14.54
C GLY A 59 -25.27 -14.48 -14.41
N PRO A 60 -25.05 -15.77 -14.77
CA PRO A 60 -23.76 -16.43 -14.61
C PRO A 60 -22.73 -15.94 -15.61
N PHE A 61 -21.45 -15.83 -15.14
CA PHE A 61 -20.32 -15.53 -16.00
C PHE A 61 -19.03 -16.19 -15.47
N LEU A 62 -18.03 -16.29 -16.32
CA LEU A 62 -16.68 -16.74 -15.98
C LEU A 62 -15.71 -15.56 -16.00
N VAL A 63 -14.66 -15.65 -15.20
CA VAL A 63 -13.52 -14.76 -15.29
C VAL A 63 -12.24 -15.57 -15.40
N LEU A 64 -11.52 -15.40 -16.50
CA LEU A 64 -10.18 -15.93 -16.67
C LEU A 64 -9.21 -14.96 -15.99
N HIS A 65 -8.45 -15.43 -14.99
CA HIS A 65 -7.32 -14.74 -14.40
C HIS A 65 -6.03 -15.24 -15.03
N LEU A 66 -5.26 -14.35 -15.65
CA LEU A 66 -3.89 -14.60 -16.05
C LEU A 66 -2.95 -14.07 -14.97
N ILE A 67 -2.15 -14.94 -14.40
CA ILE A 67 -1.05 -14.56 -13.49
C ILE A 67 0.16 -14.25 -14.36
N TYR A 68 0.65 -13.01 -14.31
CA TYR A 68 1.68 -12.51 -15.19
C TYR A 68 2.81 -11.83 -14.42
N ASP A 69 4.05 -12.24 -14.71
CA ASP A 69 5.27 -11.63 -14.17
C ASP A 69 5.73 -10.51 -15.11
N VAL A 70 5.75 -9.30 -14.59
CA VAL A 70 6.09 -8.08 -15.31
C VAL A 70 7.53 -7.61 -15.06
N CYS A 71 8.34 -8.40 -14.35
CA CYS A 71 9.68 -8.05 -13.88
C CYS A 71 9.68 -6.71 -13.12
N ASP A 72 10.58 -5.79 -13.48
CA ASP A 72 10.75 -4.50 -12.80
C ASP A 72 9.82 -3.38 -13.30
N ALA A 73 8.84 -3.72 -14.15
CA ALA A 73 7.80 -2.78 -14.53
C ALA A 73 6.62 -2.80 -13.54
N MET A 74 5.86 -1.68 -13.44
CA MET A 74 4.54 -1.70 -12.80
C MET A 74 3.59 -2.65 -13.57
N GLY A 75 3.61 -2.59 -14.89
CA GLY A 75 3.12 -3.62 -15.80
C GLY A 75 1.69 -3.46 -16.30
N ALA A 76 0.95 -2.39 -15.98
CA ALA A 76 -0.45 -2.22 -16.35
C ALA A 76 -0.70 -2.38 -17.86
N ASN A 77 -0.02 -1.59 -18.68
CA ASN A 77 -0.19 -1.63 -20.14
C ASN A 77 0.24 -2.98 -20.73
N MET A 78 1.28 -3.59 -20.15
CA MET A 78 1.77 -4.90 -20.59
C MET A 78 0.72 -5.98 -20.34
N VAL A 79 0.15 -6.05 -19.15
CA VAL A 79 -0.89 -7.02 -18.81
C VAL A 79 -2.13 -6.80 -19.65
N ASN A 80 -2.59 -5.55 -19.80
CA ASN A 80 -3.77 -5.23 -20.62
C ASN A 80 -3.58 -5.67 -22.08
N ALA A 81 -2.42 -5.40 -22.68
CA ALA A 81 -2.12 -5.82 -24.06
C ALA A 81 -2.15 -7.35 -24.22
N VAL A 82 -1.64 -8.09 -23.23
CA VAL A 82 -1.72 -9.56 -23.23
C VAL A 82 -3.15 -10.03 -23.07
N MET A 83 -3.98 -9.39 -22.22
CA MET A 83 -5.39 -9.74 -22.08
C MET A 83 -6.17 -9.48 -23.36
N GLU A 84 -5.86 -8.41 -24.11
CA GLU A 84 -6.46 -8.17 -25.42
C GLU A 84 -6.11 -9.27 -26.43
N SER A 85 -4.88 -9.77 -26.44
CA SER A 85 -4.47 -10.87 -27.35
C SER A 85 -5.15 -12.20 -27.05
N LEU A 86 -5.64 -12.39 -25.83
CA LEU A 86 -6.38 -13.60 -25.42
C LEU A 86 -7.88 -13.51 -25.67
N ALA A 87 -8.41 -12.34 -26.03
CA ALA A 87 -9.86 -12.11 -26.13
C ALA A 87 -10.54 -13.03 -27.17
N GLU A 88 -10.02 -13.06 -28.40
CA GLU A 88 -10.56 -13.88 -29.48
C GLU A 88 -10.43 -15.38 -29.20
N PRO A 89 -9.25 -15.92 -28.82
CA PRO A 89 -9.13 -17.33 -28.43
C PRO A 89 -10.09 -17.74 -27.31
N VAL A 90 -10.28 -16.90 -26.30
CA VAL A 90 -11.22 -17.17 -25.18
C VAL A 90 -12.66 -17.16 -25.67
N ALA A 91 -13.04 -16.26 -26.57
CA ALA A 91 -14.39 -16.24 -27.17
C ALA A 91 -14.66 -17.50 -28.00
N GLU A 92 -13.70 -17.93 -28.80
CA GLU A 92 -13.82 -19.17 -29.62
C GLU A 92 -13.98 -20.42 -28.75
N ILE A 93 -13.14 -20.53 -27.68
CA ILE A 93 -13.18 -21.67 -26.76
C ILE A 93 -14.51 -21.78 -26.04
N THR A 94 -15.01 -20.63 -25.54
CA THR A 94 -16.22 -20.60 -24.70
C THR A 94 -17.50 -20.46 -25.46
N ARG A 95 -17.46 -20.02 -26.72
CA ARG A 95 -18.62 -19.57 -27.53
C ARG A 95 -19.45 -18.51 -26.79
N GLY A 96 -18.84 -17.83 -25.80
CA GLY A 96 -19.45 -16.78 -25.02
C GLY A 96 -19.08 -15.40 -25.52
N HIS A 97 -19.62 -14.37 -24.87
CA HIS A 97 -19.27 -12.98 -25.13
C HIS A 97 -18.13 -12.53 -24.20
N VAL A 98 -16.97 -12.21 -24.77
CA VAL A 98 -15.85 -11.61 -24.04
C VAL A 98 -16.16 -10.14 -23.81
N GLY A 99 -16.33 -9.77 -22.54
CA GLY A 99 -16.57 -8.40 -22.08
C GLY A 99 -15.28 -7.68 -21.72
N LEU A 100 -15.09 -7.39 -20.43
CA LEU A 100 -13.93 -6.66 -19.93
C LEU A 100 -12.62 -7.45 -20.02
N ARG A 101 -11.56 -6.78 -20.43
CA ARG A 101 -10.18 -7.28 -20.52
C ARG A 101 -9.25 -6.25 -19.87
N ILE A 102 -8.97 -6.45 -18.58
CA ILE A 102 -8.30 -5.44 -17.77
C ILE A 102 -7.52 -6.10 -16.63
N LEU A 103 -6.46 -5.45 -16.17
CA LEU A 103 -5.75 -5.87 -14.97
C LEU A 103 -6.60 -5.69 -13.70
N SER A 104 -6.23 -6.38 -12.63
CA SER A 104 -6.71 -6.13 -11.27
C SER A 104 -5.65 -5.37 -10.46
N ASN A 105 -6.09 -4.34 -9.72
CA ASN A 105 -5.24 -3.66 -8.75
C ASN A 105 -5.04 -4.47 -7.45
N LEU A 106 -5.88 -5.48 -7.20
CA LEU A 106 -5.61 -6.46 -6.15
C LEU A 106 -4.49 -7.41 -6.61
N ALA A 107 -3.26 -6.94 -6.52
CA ALA A 107 -2.06 -7.67 -6.93
C ALA A 107 -1.56 -8.59 -5.80
N ASP A 108 -2.42 -9.46 -5.27
CA ASP A 108 -2.16 -10.34 -4.12
C ASP A 108 -1.10 -11.44 -4.40
N ARG A 109 -0.64 -11.55 -5.64
CA ARG A 109 0.50 -12.38 -6.05
C ARG A 109 1.82 -11.59 -6.14
N ARG A 110 1.80 -10.29 -5.86
CA ARG A 110 2.96 -9.40 -5.88
C ARG A 110 3.07 -8.65 -4.57
N LEU A 111 3.41 -9.40 -3.52
CA LEU A 111 3.45 -8.91 -2.15
C LEU A 111 4.83 -8.38 -1.79
N ALA A 112 4.85 -7.28 -1.03
CA ALA A 112 6.01 -6.82 -0.29
C ALA A 112 5.80 -7.08 1.21
N LYS A 113 6.89 -7.44 1.88
CA LYS A 113 6.91 -7.73 3.32
C LYS A 113 8.04 -6.98 3.99
N ALA A 114 7.79 -6.53 5.21
CA ALA A 114 8.82 -6.07 6.12
C ALA A 114 8.58 -6.63 7.52
N LEU A 115 9.67 -6.86 8.24
CA LEU A 115 9.68 -7.36 9.61
C LEU A 115 10.68 -6.56 10.43
N CYS A 116 10.31 -6.20 11.66
CA CYS A 116 11.23 -5.64 12.64
C CYS A 116 11.16 -6.41 13.97
N LYS A 117 12.28 -6.40 14.69
CA LYS A 117 12.40 -6.89 16.07
C LYS A 117 13.05 -5.76 16.88
N ILE A 118 12.39 -5.33 17.94
CA ILE A 118 12.83 -4.18 18.73
C ILE A 118 13.00 -4.65 20.18
N PRO A 119 14.23 -4.60 20.72
CA PRO A 119 14.49 -4.91 22.11
C PRO A 119 13.69 -3.98 23.04
N VAL A 120 13.25 -4.51 24.19
CA VAL A 120 12.37 -3.77 25.11
C VAL A 120 13.08 -2.56 25.71
N ASP A 121 14.37 -2.68 25.99
CA ASP A 121 15.21 -1.64 26.59
C ASP A 121 15.31 -0.36 25.75
N VAL A 122 15.16 -0.48 24.40
CA VAL A 122 15.18 0.69 23.51
C VAL A 122 13.79 1.28 23.23
N LEU A 123 12.71 0.65 23.72
CA LEU A 123 11.35 1.15 23.54
C LEU A 123 10.95 2.19 24.59
N GLY A 124 11.54 2.13 25.78
CA GLY A 124 11.21 3.03 26.87
C GLY A 124 11.62 4.48 26.59
N PHE A 125 10.80 5.43 27.03
CA PHE A 125 11.12 6.86 26.97
C PHE A 125 10.32 7.63 28.02
N GLU A 126 10.88 8.71 28.51
CA GLU A 126 10.28 9.57 29.56
C GLU A 126 9.82 8.74 30.77
N ASN A 127 8.52 8.70 31.04
CA ASN A 127 7.92 8.00 32.19
C ASN A 127 7.36 6.61 31.80
N PHE A 128 7.59 6.13 30.58
CA PHE A 128 7.08 4.85 30.09
C PHE A 128 8.19 3.81 30.05
N SER A 129 8.01 2.67 30.71
CA SER A 129 8.93 1.54 30.58
C SER A 129 8.80 0.88 29.20
N GLY A 130 9.85 0.18 28.77
CA GLY A 130 9.83 -0.49 27.47
C GLY A 130 8.74 -1.56 27.38
N GLU A 131 8.43 -2.26 28.48
CA GLU A 131 7.34 -3.21 28.55
C GLU A 131 5.97 -2.54 28.38
N GLN A 132 5.76 -1.39 29.05
CA GLN A 132 4.52 -0.64 28.91
C GLN A 132 4.30 -0.18 27.48
N VAL A 133 5.35 0.34 26.82
CA VAL A 133 5.28 0.76 25.41
C VAL A 133 5.00 -0.42 24.49
N ARG A 134 5.73 -1.54 24.66
CA ARG A 134 5.50 -2.77 23.89
C ARG A 134 4.06 -3.25 24.01
N ASP A 135 3.59 -3.42 25.22
CA ASP A 135 2.27 -4.01 25.51
C ASP A 135 1.15 -3.07 25.03
N GLY A 136 1.32 -1.75 25.20
CA GLY A 136 0.42 -0.74 24.66
C GLY A 136 0.35 -0.72 23.14
N ILE A 137 1.48 -0.90 22.43
CA ILE A 137 1.51 -1.03 20.97
C ILE A 137 0.72 -2.26 20.51
N ILE A 138 0.92 -3.41 21.19
CA ILE A 138 0.21 -4.66 20.88
C ILE A 138 -1.31 -4.50 21.12
N GLU A 139 -1.69 -3.87 22.21
CA GLU A 139 -3.09 -3.58 22.54
C GLU A 139 -3.76 -2.66 21.53
N ALA A 140 -3.10 -1.56 21.16
CA ALA A 140 -3.58 -0.62 20.15
C ALA A 140 -3.69 -1.26 18.74
N TRP A 141 -2.77 -2.20 18.40
CA TRP A 141 -2.87 -3.00 17.19
C TRP A 141 -4.03 -4.00 17.27
N ALA A 142 -4.21 -4.70 18.39
CA ALA A 142 -5.25 -5.71 18.56
C ALA A 142 -6.65 -5.11 18.33
N PHE A 143 -6.87 -3.86 18.71
CA PHE A 143 -8.11 -3.14 18.40
C PHE A 143 -8.30 -3.00 16.87
N ALA A 144 -7.26 -2.60 16.12
CA ALA A 144 -7.34 -2.49 14.67
C ALA A 144 -7.45 -3.87 13.95
N ALA A 145 -7.05 -4.95 14.61
CA ALA A 145 -7.13 -6.29 14.04
C ALA A 145 -8.57 -6.83 13.99
N VAL A 146 -9.47 -6.34 14.85
CA VAL A 146 -10.83 -6.87 15.02
C VAL A 146 -11.94 -5.87 14.68
N ASP A 147 -11.66 -4.56 14.72
CA ASP A 147 -12.63 -3.49 14.48
C ASP A 147 -12.36 -2.80 13.15
N PRO A 148 -13.28 -2.89 12.16
CA PRO A 148 -13.12 -2.26 10.85
C PRO A 148 -12.99 -0.72 10.91
N TYR A 149 -13.65 -0.06 11.84
CA TYR A 149 -13.57 1.40 12.02
C TYR A 149 -12.17 1.82 12.46
N ARG A 150 -11.62 1.09 13.44
CA ARG A 150 -10.24 1.32 13.88
C ARG A 150 -9.23 0.94 12.79
N ALA A 151 -9.44 -0.18 12.11
CA ALA A 151 -8.61 -0.64 11.00
C ALA A 151 -8.52 0.38 9.86
N ALA A 152 -9.61 1.06 9.51
CA ALA A 152 -9.62 2.08 8.47
C ALA A 152 -8.66 3.23 8.79
N THR A 153 -8.68 3.75 10.02
CA THR A 153 -7.76 4.81 10.45
C THR A 153 -6.32 4.31 10.59
N HIS A 154 -6.15 3.08 11.07
CA HIS A 154 -4.84 2.43 11.21
C HIS A 154 -4.16 2.24 9.86
N ASN A 155 -4.85 1.66 8.89
CA ASN A 155 -4.32 1.42 7.54
C ASN A 155 -4.11 2.73 6.77
N LYS A 156 -5.02 3.71 6.91
CA LYS A 156 -4.81 5.06 6.35
C LYS A 156 -3.52 5.68 6.87
N GLY A 157 -3.21 5.51 8.16
CA GLY A 157 -1.94 5.97 8.75
C GLY A 157 -0.71 5.32 8.10
N ILE A 158 -0.76 4.02 7.77
CA ILE A 158 0.29 3.32 7.02
C ILE A 158 0.43 3.91 5.61
N MET A 159 -0.69 4.08 4.92
CA MET A 159 -0.72 4.55 3.54
C MET A 159 -0.23 5.99 3.38
N ASN A 160 -0.30 6.84 4.40
CA ASN A 160 0.24 8.21 4.35
C ASN A 160 1.70 8.27 3.84
N VAL A 161 2.55 7.35 4.27
CA VAL A 161 3.96 7.32 3.86
C VAL A 161 4.23 6.36 2.72
N VAL A 162 3.47 5.26 2.62
CA VAL A 162 3.50 4.36 1.46
C VAL A 162 3.23 5.16 0.19
N ASP A 163 2.13 5.91 0.15
CA ASP A 163 1.74 6.74 -0.99
C ASP A 163 2.77 7.84 -1.30
N ALA A 164 3.34 8.45 -0.25
CA ALA A 164 4.36 9.47 -0.44
C ALA A 164 5.60 8.93 -1.17
N VAL A 165 6.10 7.74 -0.80
CA VAL A 165 7.25 7.10 -1.48
C VAL A 165 6.86 6.60 -2.87
N VAL A 166 5.66 6.04 -3.04
CA VAL A 166 5.13 5.59 -4.34
C VAL A 166 5.05 6.77 -5.31
N MET A 167 4.51 7.93 -4.88
CA MET A 167 4.46 9.16 -5.69
C MET A 167 5.86 9.70 -5.98
N ALA A 168 6.74 9.77 -4.99
CA ALA A 168 8.10 10.27 -5.14
C ALA A 168 8.94 9.46 -6.14
N THR A 169 8.61 8.18 -6.32
CA THR A 169 9.26 7.27 -7.27
C THR A 169 8.54 7.16 -8.62
N GLY A 170 7.50 7.98 -8.86
CA GLY A 170 6.75 8.04 -10.12
C GLY A 170 5.83 6.84 -10.37
N ASN A 171 5.42 6.17 -9.31
CA ASN A 171 4.48 5.04 -9.36
C ASN A 171 3.03 5.50 -9.11
N ASP A 172 2.07 4.63 -9.42
CA ASP A 172 0.63 4.91 -9.26
C ASP A 172 0.18 4.57 -7.82
N TRP A 173 0.14 5.58 -6.95
CA TRP A 173 -0.28 5.45 -5.56
C TRP A 173 -1.73 4.96 -5.42
N ARG A 174 -2.64 5.36 -6.32
CA ARG A 174 -4.05 4.96 -6.27
C ARG A 174 -4.23 3.46 -6.48
N SER A 175 -3.44 2.86 -7.36
CA SER A 175 -3.46 1.42 -7.58
C SER A 175 -2.90 0.65 -6.38
N ILE A 176 -1.88 1.19 -5.70
CA ILE A 176 -1.30 0.60 -4.49
C ILE A 176 -2.30 0.69 -3.34
N GLU A 177 -2.90 1.85 -3.12
CA GLU A 177 -3.90 2.07 -2.07
C GLU A 177 -5.12 1.15 -2.23
N ALA A 178 -5.70 1.10 -3.44
CA ALA A 178 -6.82 0.21 -3.75
C ALA A 178 -6.46 -1.27 -3.50
N GLY A 179 -5.27 -1.70 -3.92
CA GLY A 179 -4.76 -3.05 -3.69
C GLY A 179 -4.57 -3.36 -2.21
N ALA A 180 -3.98 -2.44 -1.44
CA ALA A 180 -3.74 -2.58 -0.01
C ALA A 180 -5.05 -2.71 0.79
N HIS A 181 -6.02 -1.82 0.54
CA HIS A 181 -7.31 -1.88 1.23
C HIS A 181 -8.12 -3.12 0.85
N ALA A 182 -8.12 -3.54 -0.42
CA ALA A 182 -8.75 -4.80 -0.83
C ALA A 182 -8.08 -6.02 -0.17
N TYR A 183 -6.74 -6.01 -0.04
CA TYR A 183 -5.97 -7.07 0.60
C TYR A 183 -6.20 -7.14 2.12
N ALA A 184 -6.51 -6.01 2.77
CA ALA A 184 -6.83 -5.93 4.18
C ALA A 184 -8.14 -6.68 4.55
N VAL A 185 -8.98 -7.03 3.55
CA VAL A 185 -10.18 -7.84 3.78
C VAL A 185 -9.79 -9.31 3.86
N LYS A 186 -9.64 -9.82 5.08
CA LYS A 186 -9.35 -11.23 5.38
C LYS A 186 -10.59 -11.93 5.92
N LYS A 187 -10.97 -13.06 5.31
CA LYS A 187 -12.16 -13.84 5.72
C LYS A 187 -13.45 -12.98 5.78
N GLY A 188 -13.56 -12.00 4.88
CA GLY A 188 -14.74 -11.12 4.83
C GLY A 188 -14.74 -9.95 5.82
N LEU A 189 -13.72 -9.83 6.68
CA LEU A 189 -13.57 -8.72 7.63
C LEU A 189 -12.37 -7.84 7.21
N TYR A 190 -12.61 -6.52 7.16
CA TYR A 190 -11.56 -5.54 6.97
C TYR A 190 -10.76 -5.37 8.26
N GLY A 191 -9.45 -5.60 8.21
CA GLY A 191 -8.57 -5.56 9.37
C GLY A 191 -7.23 -4.88 9.09
N SER A 192 -6.32 -4.94 10.05
CA SER A 192 -4.99 -4.34 9.97
C SER A 192 -4.10 -4.99 8.90
N LEU A 193 -3.34 -4.17 8.17
CA LEU A 193 -2.26 -4.59 7.27
C LEU A 193 -0.98 -4.99 8.02
N THR A 194 -0.85 -4.59 9.30
CA THR A 194 0.27 -4.95 10.16
C THR A 194 -0.11 -5.99 11.19
N HIS A 195 0.90 -6.64 11.76
CA HIS A 195 0.78 -7.55 12.89
C HIS A 195 1.85 -7.23 13.92
N TRP A 196 1.45 -7.03 15.18
CA TRP A 196 2.37 -6.77 16.29
C TRP A 196 2.21 -7.81 17.37
N LYS A 197 3.32 -8.33 17.87
CA LYS A 197 3.33 -9.36 18.92
C LYS A 197 4.56 -9.27 19.80
N LYS A 198 4.49 -9.86 20.99
CA LYS A 198 5.63 -10.13 21.85
C LYS A 198 6.41 -11.30 21.29
N GLY A 199 7.70 -11.13 21.12
CA GLY A 199 8.60 -12.18 20.71
C GLY A 199 9.06 -13.07 21.88
N PRO A 200 9.80 -14.17 21.59
CA PRO A 200 10.18 -15.16 22.58
C PRO A 200 11.13 -14.63 23.67
N HIS A 201 11.89 -13.58 23.38
CA HIS A 201 12.80 -12.94 24.34
C HIS A 201 12.24 -11.66 24.94
N GLY A 202 10.93 -11.41 24.77
CA GLY A 202 10.25 -10.23 25.27
C GLY A 202 10.27 -9.01 24.34
N GLU A 203 11.00 -9.07 23.22
CA GLU A 203 11.07 -8.02 22.21
C GLU A 203 9.72 -7.74 21.55
N LEU A 204 9.54 -6.54 21.01
CA LEU A 204 8.42 -6.22 20.13
C LEU A 204 8.74 -6.70 18.71
N VAL A 205 7.86 -7.52 18.15
CA VAL A 205 7.95 -8.00 16.75
C VAL A 205 6.83 -7.37 15.95
N GLY A 206 7.19 -6.67 14.86
CA GLY A 206 6.27 -6.06 13.91
C GLY A 206 6.43 -6.64 12.51
N GLU A 207 5.32 -6.88 11.84
CA GLU A 207 5.27 -7.40 10.47
C GLU A 207 4.25 -6.60 9.65
N ILE A 208 4.55 -6.36 8.38
CA ILE A 208 3.61 -5.84 7.38
C ILE A 208 3.70 -6.68 6.12
N GLU A 209 2.55 -6.92 5.50
CA GLU A 209 2.45 -7.54 4.18
C GLU A 209 1.33 -6.88 3.40
N LEU A 210 1.65 -6.39 2.18
CA LEU A 210 0.67 -5.76 1.30
C LEU A 210 1.05 -5.92 -0.18
N PRO A 211 0.07 -5.85 -1.11
CA PRO A 211 0.33 -5.80 -2.53
C PRO A 211 1.16 -4.56 -2.89
N MET A 212 2.20 -4.75 -3.70
CA MET A 212 3.12 -3.68 -4.06
C MET A 212 3.46 -3.73 -5.55
N ALA A 213 2.52 -3.31 -6.38
CA ALA A 213 2.67 -3.30 -7.84
C ALA A 213 3.41 -2.05 -8.33
N VAL A 214 4.63 -1.84 -7.82
CA VAL A 214 5.52 -0.73 -8.23
C VAL A 214 6.48 -1.18 -9.32
N GLY A 215 7.09 -0.22 -10.02
CA GLY A 215 8.15 -0.46 -11.00
C GLY A 215 9.26 0.58 -10.88
N ILE A 216 10.44 0.23 -11.38
CA ILE A 216 11.60 1.12 -11.51
C ILE A 216 11.92 1.44 -12.97
N VAL A 217 11.20 0.82 -13.91
CA VAL A 217 11.39 0.97 -15.35
C VAL A 217 10.08 1.34 -16.05
N GLY A 218 10.17 2.18 -17.08
CA GLY A 218 9.03 2.60 -17.91
C GLY A 218 8.20 3.72 -17.26
N GLY A 219 7.11 4.14 -17.93
CA GLY A 219 6.18 5.14 -17.42
C GLY A 219 6.83 6.43 -16.93
N ALA A 220 6.27 7.00 -15.87
CA ALA A 220 6.74 8.24 -15.25
C ALA A 220 8.14 8.08 -14.62
N THR A 221 8.50 6.90 -14.13
CA THR A 221 9.83 6.63 -13.55
C THR A 221 10.95 6.91 -14.55
N ARG A 222 10.67 6.74 -15.85
CA ARG A 222 11.65 6.97 -16.92
C ARG A 222 11.77 8.43 -17.34
N VAL A 223 10.71 9.20 -17.30
CA VAL A 223 10.64 10.55 -17.90
C VAL A 223 10.63 11.68 -16.85
N HIS A 224 10.13 11.43 -15.64
CA HIS A 224 10.06 12.44 -14.60
C HIS A 224 11.41 12.63 -13.90
N PRO A 225 12.04 13.83 -13.97
CA PRO A 225 13.40 14.05 -13.45
C PRO A 225 13.52 13.74 -11.94
N THR A 226 12.55 14.19 -11.15
CA THR A 226 12.55 13.97 -9.69
C THR A 226 12.42 12.48 -9.34
N ALA A 227 11.55 11.73 -10.03
CA ALA A 227 11.43 10.30 -9.80
C ALA A 227 12.74 9.55 -10.08
N LYS A 228 13.43 9.91 -11.16
CA LYS A 228 14.79 9.40 -11.48
C LYS A 228 15.80 9.74 -10.39
N ALA A 229 15.81 10.98 -9.91
CA ALA A 229 16.72 11.41 -8.86
C ALA A 229 16.46 10.65 -7.57
N ASN A 230 15.19 10.48 -7.20
CA ASN A 230 14.79 9.74 -6.00
C ASN A 230 15.18 8.26 -6.07
N LEU A 231 14.90 7.57 -7.19
CA LEU A 231 15.31 6.18 -7.38
C LEU A 231 16.84 6.01 -7.32
N LYS A 232 17.60 6.97 -7.90
CA LYS A 232 19.06 6.99 -7.83
C LYS A 232 19.55 7.23 -6.40
N LEU A 233 18.93 8.16 -5.67
CA LEU A 233 19.26 8.45 -4.26
C LEU A 233 19.02 7.22 -3.38
N MET A 234 17.92 6.49 -3.61
CA MET A 234 17.59 5.26 -2.90
C MET A 234 18.51 4.08 -3.24
N GLY A 235 19.22 4.14 -4.38
CA GLY A 235 20.11 3.08 -4.83
C GLY A 235 19.41 1.75 -5.17
N VAL A 236 18.11 1.79 -5.49
CA VAL A 236 17.33 0.57 -5.76
C VAL A 236 17.63 0.01 -7.15
N GLU A 237 17.82 -1.31 -7.23
CA GLU A 237 18.14 -2.03 -8.44
C GLU A 237 17.00 -2.88 -9.01
N SER A 238 15.94 -3.09 -8.21
CA SER A 238 14.76 -3.86 -8.61
C SER A 238 13.45 -3.30 -8.05
N ALA A 239 12.34 -3.58 -8.74
CA ALA A 239 11.00 -3.25 -8.25
C ALA A 239 10.66 -4.00 -6.95
N ARG A 240 11.25 -5.20 -6.76
CA ARG A 240 11.09 -5.99 -5.53
C ARG A 240 11.75 -5.29 -4.33
N GLU A 241 12.96 -4.78 -4.52
CA GLU A 241 13.67 -4.02 -3.49
C GLU A 241 12.94 -2.73 -3.13
N LEU A 242 12.50 -1.96 -4.15
CA LEU A 242 11.66 -0.78 -3.94
C LEU A 242 10.41 -1.11 -3.11
N GLY A 243 9.72 -2.21 -3.45
CA GLY A 243 8.55 -2.67 -2.71
C GLY A 243 8.87 -2.99 -1.25
N GLY A 244 9.99 -3.64 -0.97
CA GLY A 244 10.47 -3.93 0.38
C GLY A 244 10.75 -2.68 1.20
N ILE A 245 11.40 -1.66 0.61
CA ILE A 245 11.65 -0.36 1.24
C ILE A 245 10.34 0.35 1.58
N ILE A 246 9.39 0.38 0.63
CA ILE A 246 8.07 1.00 0.85
C ILE A 246 7.33 0.30 2.01
N ALA A 247 7.34 -1.02 2.05
CA ALA A 247 6.73 -1.79 3.14
C ALA A 247 7.40 -1.49 4.49
N ALA A 248 8.73 -1.38 4.53
CA ALA A 248 9.48 -1.03 5.74
C ALA A 248 9.16 0.37 6.25
N VAL A 249 9.03 1.36 5.36
CA VAL A 249 8.61 2.72 5.72
C VAL A 249 7.18 2.72 6.27
N GLY A 250 6.26 1.95 5.67
CA GLY A 250 4.90 1.77 6.16
C GLY A 250 4.85 1.17 7.57
N LEU A 251 5.68 0.16 7.83
CA LEU A 251 5.79 -0.47 9.16
C LEU A 251 6.35 0.50 10.21
N ALA A 252 7.39 1.27 9.86
CA ALA A 252 7.98 2.27 10.74
C ALA A 252 6.99 3.38 11.10
N GLN A 253 6.22 3.88 10.13
CA GLN A 253 5.16 4.86 10.38
C GLN A 253 4.09 4.32 11.32
N ASN A 254 3.69 3.07 11.11
CA ASN A 254 2.69 2.43 11.96
C ASN A 254 3.19 2.28 13.40
N LEU A 255 4.46 1.89 13.59
CA LEU A 255 5.10 1.84 14.90
C LEU A 255 5.02 3.20 15.61
N GLY A 256 5.42 4.29 14.94
CA GLY A 256 5.37 5.63 15.51
C GLY A 256 3.96 6.05 15.91
N ALA A 257 2.97 5.77 15.08
CA ALA A 257 1.58 6.07 15.36
C ALA A 257 1.02 5.26 16.55
N LEU A 258 1.32 3.95 16.60
CA LEU A 258 0.87 3.09 17.70
C LEU A 258 1.55 3.47 19.02
N ARG A 259 2.86 3.80 18.98
CA ARG A 259 3.58 4.29 20.16
C ARG A 259 2.93 5.55 20.72
N ALA A 260 2.68 6.55 19.87
CA ALA A 260 2.04 7.79 20.31
C ALA A 260 0.64 7.55 20.88
N LEU A 261 -0.17 6.66 20.27
CA LEU A 261 -1.50 6.30 20.78
C LEU A 261 -1.46 5.56 22.13
N ALA A 262 -0.44 4.73 22.33
CA ALA A 262 -0.29 3.91 23.54
C ALA A 262 0.34 4.67 24.73
N THR A 263 0.89 5.88 24.50
CA THR A 263 1.60 6.65 25.51
C THR A 263 1.02 8.06 25.69
N GLU A 264 1.59 9.07 25.02
CA GLU A 264 1.23 10.48 25.18
C GLU A 264 -0.14 10.84 24.56
N GLY A 265 -0.64 10.00 23.67
CA GLY A 265 -1.79 10.29 22.81
C GLY A 265 -1.38 11.07 21.54
N ILE A 266 -2.04 10.74 20.44
CA ILE A 266 -1.69 11.29 19.12
C ILE A 266 -1.90 12.82 19.03
N GLN A 267 -2.79 13.35 19.85
CA GLN A 267 -3.12 14.78 19.83
C GLN A 267 -1.97 15.64 20.35
N HIS A 268 -1.19 15.14 21.33
CA HIS A 268 -0.03 15.88 21.88
C HIS A 268 1.02 16.16 20.79
N GLY A 269 1.39 15.15 20.01
CA GLY A 269 2.32 15.34 18.88
C GLY A 269 1.76 16.24 17.77
N HIS A 270 0.46 16.15 17.47
CA HIS A 270 -0.20 17.02 16.50
C HIS A 270 -0.29 18.48 16.99
N MET A 271 -0.48 18.70 18.29
CA MET A 271 -0.50 20.06 18.86
C MET A 271 0.87 20.73 18.72
N ALA A 272 1.97 20.02 18.95
CA ALA A 272 3.30 20.57 18.77
C ALA A 272 3.59 21.01 17.33
N LEU A 273 3.20 20.15 16.34
CA LEU A 273 3.33 20.50 14.93
C LEU A 273 2.43 21.68 14.54
N HIS A 274 1.20 21.71 15.04
CA HIS A 274 0.27 22.81 14.77
C HIS A 274 0.73 24.12 15.38
N ALA A 275 1.24 24.11 16.61
CA ALA A 275 1.82 25.28 17.26
C ALA A 275 3.03 25.83 16.50
N ARG A 276 3.91 24.96 15.98
CA ARG A 276 5.04 25.36 15.15
C ARG A 276 4.60 25.98 13.82
N GLN A 277 3.63 25.38 13.14
CA GLN A 277 3.06 25.94 11.92
C GLN A 277 2.39 27.29 12.19
N MET A 278 1.69 27.42 13.32
CA MET A 278 1.08 28.67 13.74
C MET A 278 2.11 29.76 13.99
N ALA A 279 3.21 29.43 14.70
CA ALA A 279 4.31 30.35 14.92
C ALA A 279 4.90 30.89 13.60
N ILE A 280 5.10 30.02 12.61
CA ILE A 280 5.57 30.42 11.28
C ILE A 280 4.53 31.28 10.55
N ALA A 281 3.25 30.90 10.61
CA ALA A 281 2.16 31.59 9.91
C ALA A 281 1.94 33.02 10.39
N VAL A 282 2.19 33.32 11.69
CA VAL A 282 2.10 34.68 12.23
C VAL A 282 3.39 35.48 12.04
N GLY A 283 4.39 34.97 11.34
CA GLY A 283 5.62 35.69 11.00
C GLY A 283 6.67 35.72 12.10
N ALA A 284 6.78 34.66 12.90
CA ALA A 284 7.88 34.47 13.82
C ALA A 284 9.22 34.29 13.07
N GLU A 285 10.27 34.96 13.51
CA GLU A 285 11.61 34.73 12.97
C GLU A 285 12.17 33.36 13.39
N PRO A 286 13.13 32.77 12.63
CA PRO A 286 13.67 31.45 12.93
C PRO A 286 14.12 31.28 14.41
N SER A 287 14.65 32.32 15.04
CA SER A 287 15.05 32.33 16.45
C SER A 287 13.89 32.37 17.46
N GLU A 288 12.71 32.81 17.01
CA GLU A 288 11.50 32.97 17.85
C GLU A 288 10.60 31.72 17.77
N ILE A 289 10.67 30.92 16.68
CA ILE A 289 9.75 29.85 16.40
C ILE A 289 9.67 28.83 17.54
N ASP A 290 10.79 28.31 18.01
CA ASP A 290 10.81 27.28 19.04
C ASP A 290 10.27 27.79 20.38
N ARG A 291 10.62 29.01 20.75
CA ARG A 291 10.13 29.68 21.97
C ARG A 291 8.63 29.94 21.91
N LEU A 292 8.12 30.44 20.78
CA LEU A 292 6.68 30.68 20.58
C LEU A 292 5.91 29.40 20.58
N THR A 293 6.41 28.35 19.90
CA THR A 293 5.82 26.99 19.89
C THR A 293 5.68 26.45 21.31
N ALA A 294 6.74 26.49 22.11
CA ALA A 294 6.73 26.01 23.49
C ALA A 294 5.70 26.77 24.36
N GLN A 295 5.59 28.09 24.18
CA GLN A 295 4.64 28.89 24.94
C GLN A 295 3.20 28.59 24.56
N LEU A 296 2.88 28.48 23.26
CA LEU A 296 1.54 28.11 22.79
C LEU A 296 1.09 26.73 23.30
N ILE A 297 2.01 25.77 23.36
CA ILE A 297 1.75 24.45 23.92
C ILE A 297 1.49 24.52 25.43
N SER A 298 2.33 25.25 26.17
CA SER A 298 2.17 25.37 27.63
C SER A 298 0.87 26.05 28.02
N GLU A 299 0.39 27.00 27.21
CA GLU A 299 -0.88 27.70 27.42
C GLU A 299 -2.10 26.88 26.88
N SER A 300 -1.85 25.80 26.16
CA SER A 300 -2.89 25.03 25.45
C SER A 300 -3.76 25.89 24.53
N ASP A 301 -3.23 26.99 24.02
CA ASP A 301 -3.90 27.96 23.15
C ASP A 301 -3.11 28.23 21.88
N ILE A 302 -3.43 27.48 20.80
CA ILE A 302 -2.70 27.51 19.52
C ILE A 302 -3.42 28.39 18.48
N ARG A 303 -4.16 29.42 18.91
CA ARG A 303 -4.83 30.34 17.98
C ARG A 303 -3.86 31.37 17.41
N ALA A 304 -4.09 31.79 16.17
CA ALA A 304 -3.28 32.82 15.51
C ALA A 304 -3.27 34.13 16.28
N SER A 305 -4.41 34.57 16.83
CA SER A 305 -4.51 35.78 17.66
C SER A 305 -3.58 35.71 18.89
N ARG A 306 -3.57 34.54 19.57
CA ARG A 306 -2.71 34.37 20.74
C ARG A 306 -1.22 34.34 20.38
N ALA A 307 -0.88 33.65 19.29
CA ALA A 307 0.49 33.65 18.79
C ALA A 307 0.99 35.06 18.43
N GLN A 308 0.13 35.87 17.83
CA GLN A 308 0.44 37.24 17.45
C GLN A 308 0.61 38.15 18.66
N GLU A 309 -0.29 38.07 19.68
CA GLU A 309 -0.17 38.79 20.94
C GLU A 309 1.17 38.52 21.65
N ILE A 310 1.56 37.24 21.71
CA ILE A 310 2.84 36.85 22.34
C ILE A 310 4.00 37.45 21.57
N LEU A 311 4.03 37.33 20.26
CA LEU A 311 5.11 37.89 19.41
C LEU A 311 5.22 39.42 19.55
N GLU A 312 4.11 40.13 19.52
CA GLU A 312 4.07 41.59 19.72
C GLU A 312 4.63 41.97 21.10
N SER A 313 4.25 41.21 22.15
CA SER A 313 4.77 41.48 23.53
C SER A 313 6.28 41.30 23.64
N TRP A 314 6.94 40.51 22.81
CA TRP A 314 8.39 40.35 22.79
C TRP A 314 9.11 41.41 21.98
N ARG A 315 8.43 42.01 20.97
CA ARG A 315 9.00 43.01 20.06
C ARG A 315 8.82 44.45 20.57
N ILE A 316 7.96 44.65 21.56
CA ILE A 316 7.73 45.95 22.21
C ILE A 316 8.80 46.23 23.29
N LYS A 317 9.65 45.26 23.64
CA LYS A 317 10.77 45.41 24.58
C LYS A 317 12.08 45.62 23.84
#